data_51179e4ba183a3e95aa8a4fe0d7ea74c
#
_entry.id   51179e4ba183a3e95aa8a4fe0d7ea74c
#
_cell.length_a   1.000
_cell.length_b   1.000
_cell.length_c   1.000
_cell.angle_alpha   90.00
_cell.angle_beta   90.00
_cell.angle_gamma   90.00
#
_symmetry.space_group_name_H-M   'P 1'
#
loop_
_entity.id
_entity.type
_entity.pdbx_description
1 polymer ?
#
loop_
_entity_poly.entity_id
_entity_poly.type
_entity_poly.pdbx_seq_one_letter_code
_entity_poly.pdbx_strand_id
1 'polypeptide(L)'
;AKHRGLTMFFLDMRSEGVEIRPIKQANGDSGFNEVFFTDVRIPDSQRLGGVGDGWKVALTTLMNERLAIGGGISTGFPEIKALAETLPLASGQAIDDPAVRSKLADWYAKSAGLKNTGARAMSALSKGEIPGPENSIGKLVAGGMMQDIAKFALDLQGLGGLITDPEIARSQAQIQAMLMRSPAVRIEGGTDQILRNIIAERVLGLPEDMRADKGLAFNQIPTSESK
;
A
#
# COMPACT_ATOMS: atom_id res chain seq x y z
N ALA A 1 20.67 2.60 -22.62
CA ALA A 1 20.64 2.01 -21.27
C ALA A 1 19.20 2.03 -20.75
N LYS A 2 18.77 0.97 -20.05
CA LYS A 2 17.39 0.67 -19.63
C LYS A 2 16.64 1.87 -19.03
N HIS A 3 17.25 2.64 -18.15
CA HIS A 3 16.61 3.75 -17.46
C HIS A 3 16.93 5.14 -18.04
N ARG A 4 17.93 5.24 -18.91
CA ARG A 4 18.35 6.54 -19.51
C ARG A 4 17.50 6.97 -20.69
N GLY A 5 16.59 6.12 -21.18
CA GLY A 5 15.66 6.45 -22.25
C GLY A 5 14.33 7.03 -21.79
N LEU A 6 14.18 7.31 -20.48
CA LEU A 6 12.92 7.79 -19.89
C LEU A 6 13.02 9.28 -19.60
N THR A 7 11.99 10.04 -20.01
CA THR A 7 11.81 11.46 -19.68
C THR A 7 10.42 11.63 -19.09
N MET A 8 10.29 12.39 -18.01
CA MET A 8 9.03 12.57 -17.29
C MET A 8 8.44 13.96 -17.59
N PHE A 9 7.13 13.99 -17.77
CA PHE A 9 6.35 15.21 -17.97
C PHE A 9 5.18 15.22 -16.99
N PHE A 10 4.72 16.39 -16.59
CA PHE A 10 3.39 16.53 -16.00
C PHE A 10 2.40 16.98 -17.08
N LEU A 11 1.14 16.58 -16.94
CA LEU A 11 0.08 16.86 -17.89
C LEU A 11 -1.15 17.34 -17.13
N ASP A 12 -1.76 18.42 -17.61
CA ASP A 12 -3.09 18.79 -17.15
C ASP A 12 -4.11 17.76 -17.68
N MET A 13 -4.80 17.09 -16.78
CA MET A 13 -5.80 16.05 -17.09
C MET A 13 -7.04 16.61 -17.81
N ARG A 14 -7.15 17.95 -17.96
CA ARG A 14 -8.18 18.64 -18.74
C ARG A 14 -7.73 18.98 -20.15
N SER A 15 -6.50 18.58 -20.53
CA SER A 15 -5.99 18.83 -21.88
C SER A 15 -6.85 18.14 -22.93
N GLU A 16 -6.95 18.76 -24.09
CA GLU A 16 -7.61 18.16 -25.26
C GLU A 16 -6.96 16.82 -25.62
N GLY A 17 -7.78 15.81 -25.90
CA GLY A 17 -7.34 14.45 -26.19
C GLY A 17 -7.13 13.57 -24.97
N VAL A 18 -7.33 14.07 -23.73
CA VAL A 18 -7.34 13.27 -22.51
C VAL A 18 -8.77 12.83 -22.19
N GLU A 19 -8.99 11.53 -22.10
CA GLU A 19 -10.26 10.95 -21.67
C GLU A 19 -10.04 10.14 -20.40
N ILE A 20 -10.88 10.36 -19.38
CA ILE A 20 -10.81 9.67 -18.09
C ILE A 20 -12.09 8.84 -17.91
N ARG A 21 -11.94 7.53 -17.65
CA ARG A 21 -13.03 6.60 -17.37
C ARG A 21 -12.87 6.01 -15.96
N PRO A 22 -13.83 6.23 -15.04
CA PRO A 22 -13.78 5.63 -13.73
C PRO A 22 -13.84 4.10 -13.76
N ILE A 23 -13.01 3.45 -12.94
CA ILE A 23 -13.04 2.00 -12.76
C ILE A 23 -13.82 1.69 -11.48
N LYS A 24 -14.87 0.89 -11.60
CA LYS A 24 -15.62 0.40 -10.44
C LYS A 24 -14.83 -0.72 -9.76
N GLN A 25 -14.46 -0.50 -8.51
CA GLN A 25 -13.71 -1.44 -7.68
C GLN A 25 -14.63 -2.44 -6.97
N ALA A 26 -14.06 -3.51 -6.42
CA ALA A 26 -14.79 -4.55 -5.70
C ALA A 26 -15.52 -4.06 -4.45
N ASN A 27 -15.01 -3.00 -3.81
CA ASN A 27 -15.65 -2.35 -2.67
C ASN A 27 -16.79 -1.37 -3.05
N GLY A 28 -17.07 -1.23 -4.35
CA GLY A 28 -18.08 -0.31 -4.88
C GLY A 28 -17.58 1.10 -5.18
N ASP A 29 -16.39 1.48 -4.73
CA ASP A 29 -15.77 2.78 -5.00
C ASP A 29 -15.25 2.90 -6.44
N SER A 30 -14.93 4.12 -6.85
CA SER A 30 -14.30 4.43 -8.14
C SER A 30 -13.09 5.35 -7.94
N GLY A 31 -12.18 4.94 -7.06
CA GLY A 31 -10.96 5.70 -6.73
C GLY A 31 -9.85 5.59 -7.78
N PHE A 32 -9.99 4.70 -8.77
CA PHE A 32 -9.07 4.53 -9.89
C PHE A 32 -9.76 4.82 -11.22
N ASN A 33 -8.95 5.21 -12.22
CA ASN A 33 -9.45 5.55 -13.54
C ASN A 33 -8.56 4.93 -14.61
N GLU A 34 -9.16 4.60 -15.74
CA GLU A 34 -8.46 4.46 -17.01
C GLU A 34 -8.25 5.86 -17.61
N VAL A 35 -7.09 6.09 -18.19
CA VAL A 35 -6.76 7.35 -18.84
C VAL A 35 -6.31 7.05 -20.27
N PHE A 36 -6.99 7.65 -21.23
CA PHE A 36 -6.69 7.50 -22.65
C PHE A 36 -6.12 8.82 -23.19
N PHE A 37 -5.12 8.70 -24.05
CA PHE A 37 -4.47 9.84 -24.70
C PHE A 37 -4.62 9.69 -26.22
N THR A 38 -5.23 10.70 -26.85
CA THR A 38 -5.39 10.77 -28.31
C THR A 38 -4.78 12.09 -28.80
N ASP A 39 -3.65 11.99 -29.47
CA ASP A 39 -2.91 13.13 -30.05
C ASP A 39 -2.59 14.27 -29.05
N VAL A 40 -2.50 13.96 -27.77
CA VAL A 40 -2.21 14.92 -26.69
C VAL A 40 -0.82 15.52 -26.91
N ARG A 41 -0.72 16.83 -26.92
CA ARG A 41 0.53 17.57 -27.04
C ARG A 41 0.93 18.19 -25.72
N ILE A 42 2.15 17.86 -25.25
CA ILE A 42 2.72 18.37 -24.00
C ILE A 42 3.89 19.27 -24.35
N PRO A 43 3.88 20.57 -23.99
CA PRO A 43 5.01 21.46 -24.24
C PRO A 43 6.23 21.05 -23.40
N ASP A 44 7.43 21.27 -23.94
CA ASP A 44 8.68 20.92 -23.26
C ASP A 44 8.87 21.63 -21.91
N SER A 45 8.21 22.76 -21.71
CA SER A 45 8.18 23.47 -20.42
C SER A 45 7.53 22.67 -19.28
N GLN A 46 6.75 21.63 -19.59
CA GLN A 46 6.15 20.70 -18.62
C GLN A 46 7.03 19.49 -18.33
N ARG A 47 8.24 19.44 -18.85
CA ARG A 47 9.21 18.41 -18.55
C ARG A 47 9.74 18.55 -17.12
N LEU A 48 9.83 17.42 -16.43
CA LEU A 48 10.41 17.31 -15.09
C LEU A 48 11.82 16.71 -15.18
N GLY A 49 12.82 17.53 -14.83
CA GLY A 49 14.23 17.16 -14.95
C GLY A 49 14.77 17.26 -16.38
N GLY A 50 15.94 16.70 -16.62
CA GLY A 50 16.59 16.64 -17.93
C GLY A 50 16.03 15.53 -18.82
N VAL A 51 16.34 15.59 -20.12
CA VAL A 51 16.07 14.48 -21.03
C VAL A 51 16.86 13.24 -20.55
N GLY A 52 16.18 12.12 -20.39
CA GLY A 52 16.76 10.89 -19.84
C GLY A 52 16.79 10.77 -18.31
N ASP A 53 16.35 11.79 -17.57
CA ASP A 53 16.28 11.77 -16.09
C ASP A 53 14.95 11.21 -15.54
N GLY A 54 14.02 10.78 -16.38
CA GLY A 54 12.68 10.40 -15.98
C GLY A 54 12.63 9.30 -14.90
N TRP A 55 13.57 8.35 -14.94
CA TRP A 55 13.66 7.34 -13.87
C TRP A 55 14.03 7.94 -12.50
N LYS A 56 14.97 8.87 -12.48
CA LYS A 56 15.35 9.58 -11.25
C LYS A 56 14.20 10.40 -10.67
N VAL A 57 13.47 11.11 -11.54
CA VAL A 57 12.27 11.87 -11.15
C VAL A 57 11.20 10.95 -10.59
N ALA A 58 10.91 9.83 -11.26
CA ALA A 58 9.96 8.82 -10.79
C ALA A 58 10.33 8.27 -9.42
N LEU A 59 11.60 7.94 -9.18
CA LEU A 59 12.06 7.48 -7.86
C LEU A 59 11.85 8.52 -6.77
N THR A 60 12.08 9.81 -7.05
CA THR A 60 11.81 10.90 -6.10
C THR A 60 10.33 10.95 -5.73
N THR A 61 9.44 10.86 -6.72
CA THR A 61 7.99 10.82 -6.49
C THR A 61 7.59 9.62 -5.64
N LEU A 62 8.05 8.41 -5.98
CA LEU A 62 7.73 7.18 -5.25
C LEU A 62 8.28 7.18 -3.81
N MET A 63 9.42 7.82 -3.56
CA MET A 63 9.95 7.96 -2.20
C MET A 63 9.07 8.87 -1.33
N ASN A 64 8.61 10.00 -1.89
CA ASN A 64 7.69 10.90 -1.18
C ASN A 64 6.32 10.25 -0.94
N GLU A 65 5.80 9.51 -1.92
CA GLU A 65 4.57 8.74 -1.78
C GLU A 65 4.66 7.72 -0.62
N ARG A 66 5.77 6.99 -0.52
CA ARG A 66 5.98 6.04 0.60
C ARG A 66 5.96 6.70 1.98
N LEU A 67 6.49 7.91 2.09
CA LEU A 67 6.43 8.67 3.33
C LEU A 67 4.99 9.04 3.69
N ALA A 68 4.21 9.47 2.70
CA ALA A 68 2.80 9.81 2.88
C ALA A 68 1.94 8.57 3.22
N ILE A 69 2.13 7.46 2.51
CA ILE A 69 1.38 6.22 2.71
C ILE A 69 1.78 5.54 4.03
N GLY A 70 3.07 5.50 4.37
CA GLY A 70 3.58 4.81 5.57
C GLY A 70 3.03 5.35 6.90
N GLY A 71 2.57 6.62 6.94
CA GLY A 71 1.93 7.22 8.11
C GLY A 71 0.41 7.14 8.14
N GLY A 72 -0.24 6.77 7.03
CA GLY A 72 -1.69 6.85 6.85
C GLY A 72 -2.43 5.52 6.66
N ILE A 73 -1.75 4.39 6.56
CA ILE A 73 -2.43 3.09 6.43
C ILE A 73 -3.01 2.71 7.79
N SER A 74 -4.36 2.65 7.88
CA SER A 74 -5.02 2.03 9.02
C SER A 74 -4.60 0.57 9.13
N THR A 75 -4.24 0.14 10.33
CA THR A 75 -3.96 -1.28 10.60
C THR A 75 -5.22 -2.10 10.81
N GLY A 76 -6.38 -1.43 10.99
CA GLY A 76 -7.64 -2.05 11.40
C GLY A 76 -7.73 -2.33 12.90
N PHE A 77 -6.68 -2.04 13.68
CA PHE A 77 -6.68 -2.33 15.12
C PHE A 77 -7.70 -1.50 15.92
N PRO A 78 -7.87 -0.19 15.69
CA PRO A 78 -8.92 0.57 16.35
C PRO A 78 -10.33 0.02 16.07
N GLU A 79 -10.58 -0.39 14.83
CA GLU A 79 -11.85 -0.90 14.35
C GLU A 79 -12.21 -2.24 15.00
N ILE A 80 -11.27 -3.21 15.03
CA ILE A 80 -11.52 -4.50 15.69
C ILE A 80 -11.65 -4.36 17.20
N LYS A 81 -10.89 -3.45 17.81
CA LYS A 81 -11.02 -3.18 19.25
C LYS A 81 -12.41 -2.66 19.57
N ALA A 82 -12.90 -1.65 18.85
CA ALA A 82 -14.24 -1.08 19.04
C ALA A 82 -15.34 -2.13 18.78
N LEU A 83 -15.17 -2.98 17.75
CA LEU A 83 -16.09 -4.08 17.51
C LEU A 83 -16.12 -5.07 18.68
N ALA A 84 -14.96 -5.48 19.17
CA ALA A 84 -14.87 -6.46 20.27
C ALA A 84 -15.49 -5.94 21.59
N GLU A 85 -15.41 -4.64 21.83
CA GLU A 85 -16.02 -3.98 23.01
C GLU A 85 -17.57 -3.99 22.98
N THR A 86 -18.17 -4.12 21.79
CA THR A 86 -19.62 -3.97 21.59
C THR A 86 -20.31 -5.21 21.01
N LEU A 87 -19.55 -6.21 20.54
CA LEU A 87 -20.09 -7.42 19.94
C LEU A 87 -20.46 -8.44 21.02
N PRO A 88 -21.75 -8.79 21.21
CA PRO A 88 -22.13 -9.85 22.14
C PRO A 88 -21.82 -11.23 21.57
N LEU A 89 -21.22 -12.08 22.38
CA LEU A 89 -21.06 -13.51 22.19
C LEU A 89 -21.90 -14.28 23.22
N ALA A 90 -21.98 -15.59 23.09
CA ALA A 90 -22.75 -16.40 24.04
C ALA A 90 -22.24 -16.31 25.50
N SER A 91 -20.95 -15.99 25.69
CA SER A 91 -20.28 -15.94 27.00
C SER A 91 -20.07 -14.48 27.53
N GLY A 92 -20.56 -13.45 26.86
CA GLY A 92 -20.35 -12.05 27.24
C GLY A 92 -19.99 -11.19 26.04
N GLN A 93 -19.25 -10.11 26.25
CA GLN A 93 -18.72 -9.33 25.12
C GLN A 93 -17.52 -10.02 24.48
N ALA A 94 -17.32 -9.82 23.19
CA ALA A 94 -16.21 -10.43 22.47
C ALA A 94 -14.83 -10.07 23.07
N ILE A 95 -14.70 -8.88 23.65
CA ILE A 95 -13.47 -8.46 24.33
C ILE A 95 -13.17 -9.29 25.59
N ASP A 96 -14.15 -9.97 26.18
CA ASP A 96 -13.97 -10.82 27.37
C ASP A 96 -13.51 -12.23 26.99
N ASP A 97 -13.67 -12.63 25.72
CA ASP A 97 -13.22 -13.93 25.23
C ASP A 97 -11.69 -14.02 25.19
N PRO A 98 -11.08 -15.06 25.82
CA PRO A 98 -9.63 -15.18 25.88
C PRO A 98 -8.93 -15.30 24.52
N ALA A 99 -9.57 -15.91 23.51
CA ALA A 99 -9.00 -16.07 22.18
C ALA A 99 -9.02 -14.72 21.43
N VAL A 100 -10.11 -13.96 21.55
CA VAL A 100 -10.20 -12.60 21.01
C VAL A 100 -9.17 -11.70 21.67
N ARG A 101 -9.03 -11.74 23.00
CA ARG A 101 -8.02 -10.96 23.74
C ARG A 101 -6.60 -11.29 23.28
N SER A 102 -6.28 -12.55 23.07
CA SER A 102 -4.97 -12.98 22.58
C SER A 102 -4.66 -12.36 21.20
N LYS A 103 -5.63 -12.38 20.29
CA LYS A 103 -5.50 -11.75 18.97
C LYS A 103 -5.33 -10.23 19.07
N LEU A 104 -6.15 -9.57 19.89
CA LEU A 104 -6.03 -8.14 20.13
C LEU A 104 -4.67 -7.75 20.70
N ALA A 105 -4.11 -8.54 21.62
CA ALA A 105 -2.79 -8.28 22.18
C ALA A 105 -1.67 -8.37 21.12
N ASP A 106 -1.71 -9.37 20.23
CA ASP A 106 -0.76 -9.50 19.11
C ASP A 106 -0.84 -8.29 18.16
N TRP A 107 -2.05 -7.91 17.76
CA TRP A 107 -2.24 -6.75 16.89
C TRP A 107 -1.90 -5.44 17.57
N TYR A 108 -2.17 -5.30 18.87
CA TYR A 108 -1.74 -4.13 19.63
C TYR A 108 -0.21 -3.98 19.63
N ALA A 109 0.51 -5.06 19.89
CA ALA A 109 1.97 -5.05 19.89
C ALA A 109 2.52 -4.66 18.50
N LYS A 110 1.98 -5.22 17.42
CA LYS A 110 2.33 -4.85 16.05
C LYS A 110 2.01 -3.38 15.74
N SER A 111 0.82 -2.91 16.11
CA SER A 111 0.39 -1.52 15.91
C SER A 111 1.29 -0.53 16.66
N ALA A 112 1.64 -0.85 17.91
CA ALA A 112 2.58 -0.05 18.71
C ALA A 112 3.99 -0.03 18.08
N GLY A 113 4.45 -1.18 17.57
CA GLY A 113 5.71 -1.28 16.84
C GLY A 113 5.73 -0.39 15.58
N LEU A 114 4.66 -0.41 14.79
CA LEU A 114 4.51 0.46 13.61
C LEU A 114 4.52 1.94 13.98
N LYS A 115 3.77 2.33 15.00
CA LYS A 115 3.73 3.70 15.50
C LYS A 115 5.13 4.19 15.90
N ASN A 116 5.88 3.37 16.64
CA ASN A 116 7.23 3.73 17.09
C ASN A 116 8.22 3.76 15.93
N THR A 117 8.11 2.87 14.95
CA THR A 117 8.92 2.90 13.72
C THR A 117 8.67 4.18 12.93
N GLY A 118 7.40 4.58 12.76
CA GLY A 118 7.04 5.85 12.13
C GLY A 118 7.58 7.06 12.90
N ALA A 119 7.49 7.06 14.22
CA ALA A 119 8.05 8.14 15.06
C ALA A 119 9.57 8.27 14.91
N ARG A 120 10.30 7.16 14.77
CA ARG A 120 11.76 7.18 14.48
C ARG A 120 12.05 7.80 13.12
N ALA A 121 11.29 7.44 12.08
CA ALA A 121 11.43 8.03 10.74
C ALA A 121 11.17 9.55 10.77
N MET A 122 10.13 9.99 11.45
CA MET A 122 9.85 11.43 11.63
C MET A 122 10.94 12.16 12.40
N SER A 123 11.51 11.52 13.43
CA SER A 123 12.64 12.08 14.17
C SER A 123 13.91 12.23 13.29
N ALA A 124 14.17 11.26 12.41
CA ALA A 124 15.28 11.33 11.44
C ALA A 124 15.06 12.50 10.46
N LEU A 125 13.86 12.62 9.90
CA LEU A 125 13.48 13.74 9.02
C LEU A 125 13.67 15.10 9.70
N SER A 126 13.27 15.25 10.95
CA SER A 126 13.43 16.51 11.70
C SER A 126 14.87 16.92 11.92
N LYS A 127 15.81 15.97 11.83
CA LYS A 127 17.26 16.20 11.89
C LYS A 127 17.89 16.40 10.50
N GLY A 128 17.09 16.43 9.44
CA GLY A 128 17.57 16.56 8.05
C GLY A 128 18.09 15.24 7.45
N GLU A 129 17.90 14.11 8.14
CA GLU A 129 18.24 12.80 7.61
C GLU A 129 17.18 12.32 6.64
N ILE A 130 17.55 11.53 5.64
CA ILE A 130 16.60 10.90 4.71
C ILE A 130 16.19 9.54 5.30
N PRO A 131 14.89 9.29 5.52
CA PRO A 131 14.42 7.98 5.98
C PRO A 131 14.86 6.85 5.06
N GLY A 132 15.36 5.80 5.65
CA GLY A 132 15.96 4.68 4.94
C GLY A 132 14.94 3.63 4.45
N PRO A 133 15.45 2.49 3.95
CA PRO A 133 14.64 1.39 3.41
C PRO A 133 13.76 0.71 4.47
N GLU A 134 14.02 0.92 5.77
CA GLU A 134 13.22 0.45 6.90
C GLU A 134 11.76 0.94 6.88
N ASN A 135 11.46 2.03 6.19
CA ASN A 135 10.08 2.49 5.98
C ASN A 135 9.22 1.48 5.21
N SER A 136 9.86 0.55 4.49
CA SER A 136 9.18 -0.56 3.83
C SER A 136 8.51 -1.52 4.82
N ILE A 137 9.00 -1.60 6.05
CA ILE A 137 8.46 -2.46 7.13
C ILE A 137 7.03 -2.00 7.49
N GLY A 138 6.84 -0.69 7.60
CA GLY A 138 5.54 -0.11 7.97
C GLY A 138 4.43 -0.57 7.06
N LYS A 139 4.60 -0.39 5.76
CA LYS A 139 3.60 -0.77 4.75
C LYS A 139 3.39 -2.29 4.67
N LEU A 140 4.46 -3.07 4.71
CA LEU A 140 4.40 -4.53 4.65
C LEU A 140 3.58 -5.11 5.81
N VAL A 141 3.84 -4.65 7.03
CA VAL A 141 3.14 -5.13 8.24
C VAL A 141 1.70 -4.60 8.28
N ALA A 142 1.48 -3.33 8.01
CA ALA A 142 0.15 -2.72 8.07
C ALA A 142 -0.83 -3.36 7.07
N GLY A 143 -0.41 -3.60 5.82
CA GLY A 143 -1.26 -4.22 4.80
C GLY A 143 -1.67 -5.65 5.15
N GLY A 144 -0.73 -6.49 5.60
CA GLY A 144 -1.02 -7.84 6.08
C GLY A 144 -1.95 -7.83 7.30
N MET A 145 -1.65 -6.97 8.27
CA MET A 145 -2.43 -6.83 9.51
C MET A 145 -3.87 -6.39 9.24
N MET A 146 -4.08 -5.41 8.34
CA MET A 146 -5.42 -4.96 7.93
C MET A 146 -6.25 -6.13 7.39
N GLN A 147 -5.67 -6.95 6.51
CA GLN A 147 -6.37 -8.09 5.93
C GLN A 147 -6.72 -9.16 6.97
N ASP A 148 -5.77 -9.49 7.85
CA ASP A 148 -5.96 -10.48 8.91
C ASP A 148 -7.05 -10.03 9.91
N ILE A 149 -7.01 -8.76 10.30
CA ILE A 149 -8.02 -8.18 11.21
C ILE A 149 -9.40 -8.16 10.55
N ALA A 150 -9.49 -7.69 9.30
CA ALA A 150 -10.78 -7.63 8.61
C ALA A 150 -11.42 -9.01 8.48
N LYS A 151 -10.64 -10.02 8.09
CA LYS A 151 -11.12 -11.39 8.01
C LYS A 151 -11.60 -11.91 9.37
N PHE A 152 -10.78 -11.77 10.40
CA PHE A 152 -11.15 -12.20 11.76
C PHE A 152 -12.40 -11.47 12.27
N ALA A 153 -12.52 -10.18 12.04
CA ALA A 153 -13.65 -9.38 12.47
C ALA A 153 -14.96 -9.78 11.78
N LEU A 154 -14.91 -10.18 10.50
CA LEU A 154 -16.07 -10.70 9.79
C LEU A 154 -16.46 -12.09 10.31
N ASP A 155 -15.49 -12.99 10.48
CA ASP A 155 -15.72 -14.32 11.05
C ASP A 155 -16.34 -14.23 12.46
N LEU A 156 -15.87 -13.29 13.27
CA LEU A 156 -16.38 -13.05 14.62
C LEU A 156 -17.84 -12.58 14.64
N GLN A 157 -18.28 -11.86 13.62
CA GLN A 157 -19.67 -11.39 13.47
C GLN A 157 -20.62 -12.46 12.93
N GLY A 158 -20.09 -13.63 12.48
CA GLY A 158 -20.88 -14.68 11.85
C GLY A 158 -21.66 -14.17 10.63
N LEU A 159 -22.95 -14.49 10.52
CA LEU A 159 -23.79 -14.02 9.40
C LEU A 159 -23.92 -12.49 9.32
N GLY A 160 -23.78 -11.79 10.43
CA GLY A 160 -23.76 -10.32 10.45
C GLY A 160 -22.59 -9.73 9.68
N GLY A 161 -21.48 -10.45 9.56
CA GLY A 161 -20.33 -10.03 8.77
C GLY A 161 -20.57 -9.98 7.25
N LEU A 162 -21.65 -10.62 6.75
CA LEU A 162 -22.02 -10.60 5.34
C LEU A 162 -22.83 -9.37 4.94
N ILE A 163 -23.31 -8.61 5.91
CA ILE A 163 -24.15 -7.42 5.65
C ILE A 163 -23.26 -6.27 5.21
N THR A 164 -23.49 -5.75 4.02
CA THR A 164 -22.73 -4.64 3.43
C THR A 164 -23.49 -3.32 3.41
N ASP A 165 -24.78 -3.33 3.75
CA ASP A 165 -25.58 -2.12 3.87
C ASP A 165 -25.15 -1.36 5.15
N PRO A 166 -24.61 -0.13 5.03
CA PRO A 166 -24.10 0.61 6.17
C PRO A 166 -25.19 1.03 7.18
N GLU A 167 -26.47 1.05 6.79
CA GLU A 167 -27.57 1.42 7.69
C GLU A 167 -27.88 0.30 8.70
N ILE A 168 -27.63 -0.96 8.32
CA ILE A 168 -27.93 -2.13 9.18
C ILE A 168 -26.71 -2.91 9.62
N ALA A 169 -25.58 -2.77 8.92
CA ALA A 169 -24.34 -3.43 9.27
C ALA A 169 -23.70 -2.81 10.53
N ARG A 170 -23.11 -3.65 11.38
CA ARG A 170 -22.26 -3.16 12.47
C ARG A 170 -21.10 -2.31 11.93
N SER A 171 -20.74 -1.29 12.71
CA SER A 171 -19.66 -0.36 12.32
C SER A 171 -19.87 0.25 10.92
N GLN A 172 -21.13 0.41 10.49
CA GLN A 172 -21.48 0.99 9.20
C GLN A 172 -20.76 0.31 8.02
N ALA A 173 -20.64 -1.02 8.06
CA ALA A 173 -19.94 -1.84 7.09
C ALA A 173 -18.44 -1.51 6.90
N GLN A 174 -17.80 -0.80 7.82
CA GLN A 174 -16.35 -0.45 7.71
C GLN A 174 -15.46 -1.68 7.64
N ILE A 175 -15.78 -2.75 8.37
CA ILE A 175 -15.00 -3.99 8.35
C ILE A 175 -15.09 -4.68 6.98
N GLN A 176 -16.27 -4.70 6.38
CA GLN A 176 -16.51 -5.24 5.04
C GLN A 176 -15.72 -4.45 3.98
N ALA A 177 -15.80 -3.11 4.05
CA ALA A 177 -15.03 -2.23 3.17
C ALA A 177 -13.52 -2.44 3.36
N MET A 178 -13.05 -2.59 4.60
CA MET A 178 -11.65 -2.87 4.93
C MET A 178 -11.19 -4.20 4.33
N LEU A 179 -12.00 -5.27 4.37
CA LEU A 179 -11.66 -6.54 3.72
C LEU A 179 -11.49 -6.35 2.22
N MET A 180 -12.44 -5.70 1.55
CA MET A 180 -12.39 -5.48 0.11
C MET A 180 -11.23 -4.58 -0.32
N ARG A 181 -10.81 -3.64 0.52
CA ARG A 181 -9.68 -2.74 0.28
C ARG A 181 -8.31 -3.40 0.52
N SER A 182 -8.22 -4.33 1.46
CA SER A 182 -6.96 -4.87 1.97
C SER A 182 -6.06 -5.53 0.91
N PRO A 183 -6.56 -6.25 -0.12
CA PRO A 183 -5.70 -6.80 -1.18
C PRO A 183 -4.96 -5.70 -1.96
N ALA A 184 -5.63 -4.59 -2.26
CA ALA A 184 -5.01 -3.47 -2.97
C ALA A 184 -3.90 -2.82 -2.12
N VAL A 185 -4.10 -2.66 -0.81
CA VAL A 185 -3.06 -2.16 0.11
C VAL A 185 -1.80 -3.02 0.08
N ARG A 186 -1.91 -4.33 -0.18
CA ARG A 186 -0.75 -5.23 -0.29
C ARG A 186 -0.01 -5.16 -1.63
N ILE A 187 -0.59 -4.47 -2.61
CA ILE A 187 -0.04 -4.32 -3.97
C ILE A 187 0.48 -2.90 -4.21
N GLU A 188 -0.32 -1.89 -3.89
CA GLU A 188 0.00 -0.48 -4.07
C GLU A 188 1.21 -0.02 -3.23
N GLY A 189 1.90 1.02 -3.63
CA GLY A 189 3.08 1.54 -2.94
C GLY A 189 4.26 0.54 -2.88
N GLY A 190 4.22 -0.50 -3.68
CA GLY A 190 5.14 -1.65 -3.71
C GLY A 190 4.50 -2.91 -3.14
N THR A 191 4.56 -4.01 -3.92
CA THR A 191 4.01 -5.29 -3.48
C THR A 191 4.74 -5.82 -2.24
N ASP A 192 4.07 -6.68 -1.46
CA ASP A 192 4.69 -7.35 -0.30
C ASP A 192 6.01 -8.04 -0.67
N GLN A 193 6.10 -8.63 -1.87
CA GLN A 193 7.30 -9.32 -2.35
C GLN A 193 8.44 -8.33 -2.59
N ILE A 194 8.17 -7.22 -3.28
CA ILE A 194 9.17 -6.17 -3.51
C ILE A 194 9.64 -5.54 -2.20
N LEU A 195 8.73 -5.32 -1.24
CA LEU A 195 9.11 -4.78 0.06
C LEU A 195 9.99 -5.75 0.85
N ARG A 196 9.71 -7.06 0.79
CA ARG A 196 10.58 -8.08 1.39
C ARG A 196 11.97 -8.09 0.78
N ASN A 197 12.10 -7.99 -0.54
CA ASN A 197 13.40 -7.89 -1.20
C ASN A 197 14.15 -6.63 -0.75
N ILE A 198 13.48 -5.48 -0.69
CA ILE A 198 14.10 -4.23 -0.21
C ILE A 198 14.59 -4.39 1.23
N ILE A 199 13.80 -5.00 2.11
CA ILE A 199 14.18 -5.23 3.50
C ILE A 199 15.35 -6.22 3.56
N ALA A 200 15.29 -7.33 2.84
CA ALA A 200 16.34 -8.33 2.81
C ALA A 200 17.67 -7.74 2.35
N GLU A 201 17.69 -7.06 1.22
CA GLU A 201 18.92 -6.55 0.60
C GLU A 201 19.47 -5.30 1.32
N ARG A 202 18.58 -4.36 1.68
CA ARG A 202 19.02 -3.02 2.13
C ARG A 202 18.94 -2.78 3.63
N VAL A 203 18.14 -3.55 4.37
CA VAL A 203 18.06 -3.47 5.83
C VAL A 203 18.87 -4.57 6.48
N LEU A 204 18.73 -5.81 6.00
CA LEU A 204 19.42 -6.98 6.55
C LEU A 204 20.77 -7.27 5.91
N GLY A 205 21.10 -6.61 4.78
CA GLY A 205 22.37 -6.82 4.06
C GLY A 205 22.50 -8.20 3.42
N LEU A 206 21.38 -8.88 3.12
CA LEU A 206 21.40 -10.17 2.45
C LEU A 206 21.82 -9.99 0.97
N PRO A 207 22.38 -11.04 0.33
CA PRO A 207 22.73 -10.99 -1.08
C PRO A 207 21.52 -10.67 -1.97
N GLU A 208 21.77 -9.88 -3.03
CA GLU A 208 20.75 -9.65 -4.06
C GLU A 208 20.44 -10.94 -4.83
N ASP A 209 19.18 -11.09 -5.26
CA ASP A 209 18.79 -12.16 -6.18
C ASP A 209 19.56 -12.08 -7.49
N MET A 210 19.83 -13.25 -8.08
CA MET A 210 20.39 -13.33 -9.44
C MET A 210 19.41 -12.73 -10.44
N ARG A 211 19.85 -11.68 -11.12
CA ARG A 211 19.04 -10.94 -12.08
C ARG A 211 19.63 -11.02 -13.46
N ALA A 212 18.92 -11.70 -14.38
CA ALA A 212 19.33 -11.86 -15.77
C ALA A 212 19.38 -10.51 -16.54
N ASP A 213 18.68 -9.48 -16.04
CA ASP A 213 18.59 -8.15 -16.66
C ASP A 213 19.62 -7.13 -16.12
N LYS A 214 20.41 -7.51 -15.11
CA LYS A 214 21.33 -6.59 -14.45
C LYS A 214 22.49 -6.19 -15.38
N GLY A 215 22.61 -4.88 -15.62
CA GLY A 215 23.70 -4.33 -16.45
C GLY A 215 23.50 -4.45 -17.95
N LEU A 216 22.44 -5.09 -18.44
CA LEU A 216 22.14 -5.24 -19.86
C LEU A 216 21.30 -4.08 -20.42
N ALA A 217 21.47 -3.79 -21.71
CA ALA A 217 20.52 -2.95 -22.45
C ALA A 217 19.19 -3.71 -22.60
N PHE A 218 18.08 -2.98 -22.72
CA PHE A 218 16.73 -3.58 -22.77
C PHE A 218 16.61 -4.65 -23.88
N ASN A 219 17.17 -4.40 -25.07
CA ASN A 219 17.15 -5.32 -26.21
C ASN A 219 18.11 -6.52 -26.08
N GLN A 220 18.90 -6.57 -25.02
CA GLN A 220 19.83 -7.68 -24.72
C GLN A 220 19.35 -8.55 -23.56
N ILE A 221 18.22 -8.20 -22.95
CA ILE A 221 17.65 -8.97 -21.84
C ILE A 221 17.15 -10.31 -22.42
N PRO A 222 17.56 -11.47 -21.85
CA PRO A 222 17.08 -12.77 -22.30
C PRO A 222 15.55 -12.87 -22.22
N THR A 223 14.92 -13.37 -23.28
CA THR A 223 13.51 -13.71 -23.32
C THR A 223 13.32 -15.22 -23.35
N SER A 224 12.11 -15.70 -23.07
CA SER A 224 11.80 -17.15 -23.14
C SER A 224 12.03 -17.76 -24.53
N GLU A 225 12.12 -16.94 -25.56
CA GLU A 225 12.36 -17.35 -26.96
C GLU A 225 13.85 -17.41 -27.32
N SER A 226 14.72 -16.88 -26.46
CA SER A 226 16.17 -16.90 -26.67
C SER A 226 16.83 -18.13 -26.01
N LYS A 227 16.39 -19.33 -26.43
CA LYS A 227 17.09 -20.59 -26.15
C LYS A 227 17.91 -21.03 -27.34
#